data_2cce60fb721c5c38d8cc7799021ba61b
#
_entry.id   2cce60fb721c5c38d8cc7799021ba61b
#
_cell.length_a   1.000
_cell.length_b   1.000
_cell.length_c   1.000
_cell.angle_alpha   90.00
_cell.angle_beta   90.00
_cell.angle_gamma   90.00
#
_symmetry.space_group_name_H-M   'P 1'
#
loop_
_entity.id
_entity.type
_entity.pdbx_description
1 polymer ?
#
loop_
_entity_poly.entity_id
_entity_poly.type
_entity_poly.pdbx_seq_one_letter_code
_entity_poly.pdbx_strand_id
1 'polypeptide(L)'
;MNDPLWKKGEYFKDNERPERGLSVARMIAHITYLSEDAMHRKFGRKLQSRDIISFGFDADFQVESYLRYQGQSFVDRFDANSYLYLTRAMDYFDNYEQFKKNIEFSHTPNEHLKYLIISFTSDWLFPSQESKIIVNQLN
;
A
#
# COMPACT_ATOMS: atom_id res chain seq x y z
N MET A 1 3.53 -14.28 -1.23
CA MET A 1 4.36 -15.49 -1.13
C MET A 1 3.55 -16.79 -1.02
N ASN A 2 2.27 -16.71 -0.61
CA ASN A 2 1.38 -17.89 -0.52
C ASN A 2 0.70 -18.28 -1.85
N ASP A 3 0.90 -17.51 -2.94
CA ASP A 3 0.46 -17.89 -4.26
C ASP A 3 1.32 -19.06 -4.77
N PRO A 4 0.73 -20.24 -5.09
CA PRO A 4 1.51 -21.40 -5.52
C PRO A 4 2.30 -21.14 -6.81
N LEU A 5 1.84 -20.25 -7.67
CA LEU A 5 2.53 -19.86 -8.89
C LEU A 5 3.76 -18.99 -8.65
N TRP A 6 3.96 -18.47 -7.44
CA TRP A 6 5.15 -17.67 -7.12
C TRP A 6 6.46 -18.48 -7.16
N LYS A 7 6.41 -19.79 -6.86
CA LYS A 7 7.55 -20.72 -6.98
C LYS A 7 8.86 -20.17 -6.37
N LYS A 8 8.77 -19.54 -5.21
CA LYS A 8 9.90 -18.89 -4.53
C LYS A 8 10.61 -17.81 -5.38
N GLY A 9 9.87 -17.18 -6.28
CA GLY A 9 10.38 -16.12 -7.17
C GLY A 9 10.85 -16.63 -8.55
N GLU A 10 10.77 -17.93 -8.84
CA GLU A 10 11.26 -18.52 -10.08
C GLU A 10 10.19 -18.74 -11.16
N TYR A 11 9.00 -18.17 -10.99
CA TYR A 11 7.82 -18.33 -11.87
C TYR A 11 8.09 -17.94 -13.33
N PHE A 12 9.04 -17.04 -13.57
CA PHE A 12 9.41 -16.60 -14.93
C PHE A 12 9.98 -17.72 -15.83
N LYS A 13 10.49 -18.81 -15.21
CA LYS A 13 11.05 -19.95 -15.95
C LYS A 13 9.98 -20.73 -16.73
N ASP A 14 8.77 -20.73 -16.22
CA ASP A 14 7.64 -21.49 -16.78
C ASP A 14 6.63 -20.60 -17.50
N ASN A 15 6.96 -19.31 -17.69
CA ASN A 15 6.05 -18.30 -18.22
C ASN A 15 4.72 -18.20 -17.46
N GLU A 16 4.73 -18.55 -16.17
CA GLU A 16 3.61 -18.40 -15.25
C GLU A 16 3.78 -17.14 -14.41
N ARG A 17 2.70 -16.61 -13.87
CA ARG A 17 2.74 -15.40 -13.04
C ARG A 17 1.86 -15.58 -11.81
N PRO A 18 2.31 -15.20 -10.61
CA PRO A 18 1.54 -15.25 -9.37
C PRO A 18 0.53 -14.09 -9.30
N GLU A 19 -0.36 -14.02 -10.30
CA GLU A 19 -1.29 -12.92 -10.52
C GLU A 19 -2.31 -12.79 -9.40
N ARG A 20 -2.77 -13.93 -8.86
CA ARG A 20 -3.76 -13.94 -7.77
C ARG A 20 -3.19 -13.30 -6.50
N GLY A 21 -1.99 -13.69 -6.10
CA GLY A 21 -1.33 -13.14 -4.92
C GLY A 21 -1.04 -11.65 -5.07
N LEU A 22 -0.55 -11.22 -6.24
CA LEU A 22 -0.26 -9.83 -6.54
C LEU A 22 -1.55 -8.98 -6.58
N SER A 23 -2.61 -9.50 -7.19
CA SER A 23 -3.93 -8.85 -7.24
C SER A 23 -4.50 -8.63 -5.83
N VAL A 24 -4.49 -9.68 -4.98
CA VAL A 24 -4.97 -9.59 -3.59
C VAL A 24 -4.15 -8.58 -2.78
N ALA A 25 -2.83 -8.56 -2.92
CA ALA A 25 -1.98 -7.57 -2.26
C ALA A 25 -2.39 -6.13 -2.63
N ARG A 26 -2.70 -5.90 -3.91
CA ARG A 26 -3.19 -4.58 -4.37
C ARG A 26 -4.58 -4.24 -3.85
N MET A 27 -5.50 -5.20 -3.77
CA MET A 27 -6.83 -4.99 -3.18
C MET A 27 -6.72 -4.57 -1.72
N ILE A 28 -5.86 -5.23 -0.92
CA ILE A 28 -5.60 -4.87 0.47
C ILE A 28 -5.09 -3.43 0.57
N ALA A 29 -4.11 -3.06 -0.27
CA ALA A 29 -3.59 -1.69 -0.29
C ALA A 29 -4.69 -0.65 -0.59
N HIS A 30 -5.62 -0.93 -1.51
CA HIS A 30 -6.74 -0.03 -1.80
C HIS A 30 -7.74 0.11 -0.64
N ILE A 31 -7.90 -0.91 0.18
CA ILE A 31 -8.70 -0.82 1.42
C ILE A 31 -7.99 0.08 2.44
N THR A 32 -6.68 -0.09 2.60
CA THR A 32 -5.90 0.63 3.62
C THR A 32 -5.60 2.10 3.28
N TYR A 33 -5.71 2.50 2.02
CA TYR A 33 -5.46 3.89 1.59
C TYR A 33 -6.63 4.84 1.81
N LEU A 34 -7.82 4.33 2.06
CA LEU A 34 -9.03 5.13 2.25
C LEU A 34 -9.44 5.11 3.73
N SER A 35 -9.89 6.25 4.26
CA SER A 35 -10.54 6.28 5.55
C SER A 35 -11.86 5.53 5.52
N GLU A 36 -12.35 5.09 6.68
CA GLU A 36 -13.65 4.44 6.82
C GLU A 36 -14.77 5.30 6.21
N ASP A 37 -14.80 6.59 6.54
CA ASP A 37 -15.78 7.54 5.98
C ASP A 37 -15.71 7.65 4.47
N ALA A 38 -14.50 7.66 3.89
CA ALA A 38 -14.33 7.73 2.45
C ALA A 38 -14.83 6.45 1.76
N MET A 39 -14.53 5.29 2.34
CA MET A 39 -15.04 3.99 1.87
C MET A 39 -16.56 3.94 1.94
N HIS A 40 -17.14 4.35 3.07
CA HIS A 40 -18.59 4.36 3.25
C HIS A 40 -19.29 5.31 2.27
N ARG A 41 -18.81 6.53 2.11
CA ARG A 41 -19.39 7.51 1.16
C ARG A 41 -19.27 7.04 -0.29
N LYS A 42 -18.14 6.45 -0.66
CA LYS A 42 -17.87 6.02 -2.03
C LYS A 42 -18.71 4.78 -2.41
N PHE A 43 -18.71 3.78 -1.55
CA PHE A 43 -19.31 2.49 -1.84
C PHE A 43 -20.53 2.17 -0.98
N GLY A 44 -20.41 2.25 0.35
CA GLY A 44 -21.45 1.80 1.29
C GLY A 44 -21.87 0.37 0.98
N ARG A 45 -23.18 0.17 0.83
CA ARG A 45 -23.79 -1.09 0.35
C ARG A 45 -24.34 -0.98 -1.08
N LYS A 46 -23.77 -0.11 -1.90
CA LYS A 46 -24.25 0.10 -3.27
C LYS A 46 -24.00 -1.13 -4.13
N LEU A 47 -25.05 -1.54 -4.83
CA LEU A 47 -24.97 -2.63 -5.80
C LEU A 47 -24.33 -2.15 -7.11
N GLN A 48 -23.62 -3.04 -7.81
CA GLN A 48 -22.83 -2.70 -8.99
C GLN A 48 -23.71 -2.44 -10.22
N SER A 49 -24.50 -3.39 -10.62
CA SER A 49 -25.26 -3.34 -11.88
C SER A 49 -26.66 -3.94 -11.77
N ARG A 50 -27.12 -4.14 -10.55
CA ARG A 50 -28.39 -4.80 -10.24
C ARG A 50 -29.10 -4.05 -9.11
N ASP A 51 -30.39 -4.17 -9.04
CA ASP A 51 -31.20 -3.63 -7.94
C ASP A 51 -31.41 -4.63 -6.80
N ILE A 52 -31.05 -5.89 -7.03
CA ILE A 52 -31.27 -7.01 -6.09
C ILE A 52 -29.99 -7.82 -5.96
N ILE A 53 -29.70 -8.24 -4.73
CA ILE A 53 -28.56 -9.12 -4.43
C ILE A 53 -28.78 -10.50 -5.06
N SER A 54 -27.81 -11.01 -5.80
CA SER A 54 -27.92 -12.28 -6.52
C SER A 54 -27.66 -13.51 -5.66
N PHE A 55 -26.94 -13.32 -4.52
CA PHE A 55 -26.40 -14.40 -3.68
C PHE A 55 -25.48 -15.36 -4.44
N GLY A 56 -24.94 -14.93 -5.59
CA GLY A 56 -23.98 -15.67 -6.38
C GLY A 56 -22.52 -15.38 -5.98
N PHE A 57 -21.58 -15.89 -6.79
CA PHE A 57 -20.14 -15.64 -6.61
C PHE A 57 -19.61 -14.46 -7.45
N ASP A 58 -20.47 -13.80 -8.19
CA ASP A 58 -20.17 -12.58 -8.93
C ASP A 58 -20.09 -11.38 -7.97
N ALA A 59 -19.53 -10.27 -8.46
CA ALA A 59 -19.48 -9.03 -7.71
C ALA A 59 -20.87 -8.39 -7.63
N ASP A 60 -21.55 -8.52 -6.51
CA ASP A 60 -22.82 -7.86 -6.24
C ASP A 60 -22.61 -6.37 -5.88
N PHE A 61 -21.59 -6.06 -5.10
CA PHE A 61 -21.35 -4.72 -4.60
C PHE A 61 -20.29 -3.95 -5.41
N GLN A 62 -20.46 -2.63 -5.48
CA GLN A 62 -19.52 -1.75 -6.19
C GLN A 62 -18.09 -1.85 -5.64
N VAL A 63 -17.94 -2.04 -4.34
CA VAL A 63 -16.61 -2.20 -3.72
C VAL A 63 -15.89 -3.45 -4.22
N GLU A 64 -16.59 -4.56 -4.43
CA GLU A 64 -16.00 -5.80 -4.97
C GLU A 64 -15.50 -5.58 -6.40
N SER A 65 -16.34 -5.01 -7.24
CA SER A 65 -15.99 -4.69 -8.63
C SER A 65 -14.80 -3.74 -8.70
N TYR A 66 -14.80 -2.70 -7.86
CA TYR A 66 -13.69 -1.76 -7.76
C TYR A 66 -12.38 -2.46 -7.35
N LEU A 67 -12.41 -3.27 -6.31
CA LEU A 67 -11.21 -3.96 -5.81
C LEU A 67 -10.66 -4.95 -6.84
N ARG A 68 -11.53 -5.73 -7.49
CA ARG A 68 -11.13 -6.66 -8.56
C ARG A 68 -10.50 -5.92 -9.74
N TYR A 69 -11.07 -4.80 -10.16
CA TYR A 69 -10.51 -3.96 -11.21
C TYR A 69 -9.13 -3.41 -10.82
N GLN A 70 -8.95 -2.91 -9.60
CA GLN A 70 -7.68 -2.39 -9.13
C GLN A 70 -6.61 -3.49 -9.03
N GLY A 71 -7.00 -4.67 -8.58
CA GLY A 71 -6.12 -5.83 -8.52
C GLY A 71 -5.65 -6.24 -9.92
N GLN A 72 -6.57 -6.39 -10.88
CA GLN A 72 -6.23 -6.78 -12.25
C GLN A 72 -5.38 -5.73 -12.95
N SER A 73 -5.77 -4.46 -12.87
CA SER A 73 -4.99 -3.35 -13.46
C SER A 73 -3.56 -3.25 -12.92
N PHE A 74 -3.34 -3.70 -11.68
CA PHE A 74 -2.00 -3.75 -11.10
C PHE A 74 -1.18 -4.91 -11.64
N VAL A 75 -1.78 -6.09 -11.76
CA VAL A 75 -1.15 -7.28 -12.34
C VAL A 75 -0.66 -7.03 -13.76
N ASP A 76 -1.43 -6.29 -14.55
CA ASP A 76 -1.08 -5.97 -15.95
C ASP A 76 0.16 -5.08 -16.07
N ARG A 77 0.53 -4.36 -15.01
CA ARG A 77 1.60 -3.35 -15.01
C ARG A 77 2.76 -3.66 -14.10
N PHE A 78 2.60 -4.57 -13.16
CA PHE A 78 3.58 -4.79 -12.10
C PHE A 78 4.00 -6.25 -12.00
N ASP A 79 5.25 -6.44 -11.59
CA ASP A 79 5.82 -7.76 -11.37
C ASP A 79 5.84 -8.11 -9.88
N ALA A 80 5.56 -9.38 -9.55
CA ALA A 80 5.44 -9.81 -8.15
C ALA A 80 6.77 -9.80 -7.40
N ASN A 81 7.89 -10.17 -8.05
CA ASN A 81 9.20 -10.10 -7.41
C ASN A 81 9.61 -8.65 -7.18
N SER A 82 9.39 -7.77 -8.16
CA SER A 82 9.65 -6.34 -8.01
C SER A 82 8.86 -5.75 -6.84
N TYR A 83 7.58 -6.12 -6.71
CA TYR A 83 6.75 -5.69 -5.57
C TYR A 83 7.33 -6.16 -4.23
N LEU A 84 7.73 -7.43 -4.13
CA LEU A 84 8.31 -8.00 -2.90
C LEU A 84 9.66 -7.36 -2.55
N TYR A 85 10.53 -7.11 -3.55
CA TYR A 85 11.82 -6.46 -3.30
C TYR A 85 11.65 -5.01 -2.85
N LEU A 86 10.74 -4.26 -3.45
CA LEU A 86 10.47 -2.88 -3.05
C LEU A 86 9.88 -2.80 -1.64
N THR A 87 8.91 -3.66 -1.29
CA THR A 87 8.36 -3.70 0.07
C THR A 87 9.43 -4.09 1.08
N ARG A 88 10.29 -5.07 0.77
CA ARG A 88 11.41 -5.45 1.65
C ARG A 88 12.41 -4.32 1.82
N ALA A 89 12.74 -3.59 0.77
CA ALA A 89 13.64 -2.45 0.88
C ALA A 89 13.07 -1.37 1.80
N MET A 90 11.76 -1.12 1.75
CA MET A 90 11.08 -0.20 2.67
C MET A 90 11.05 -0.75 4.11
N ASP A 91 10.77 -2.05 4.30
CA ASP A 91 10.72 -2.69 5.61
C ASP A 91 12.07 -2.63 6.35
N TYR A 92 13.18 -2.70 5.61
CA TYR A 92 14.54 -2.64 6.19
C TYR A 92 15.12 -1.23 6.28
N PHE A 93 14.42 -0.25 5.73
CA PHE A 93 14.87 1.12 5.79
C PHE A 93 14.56 1.72 7.17
N ASP A 94 15.59 2.02 7.93
CA ASP A 94 15.48 2.66 9.23
C ASP A 94 16.40 3.90 9.29
N ASN A 95 15.80 5.05 9.04
CA ASN A 95 16.50 6.33 9.13
C ASN A 95 16.93 6.65 10.57
N TYR A 96 16.14 6.25 11.56
CA TYR A 96 16.41 6.60 12.95
C TYR A 96 17.73 6.00 13.45
N GLU A 97 17.96 4.71 13.18
CA GLU A 97 19.21 4.06 13.52
C GLU A 97 20.40 4.58 12.68
N GLN A 98 20.17 4.96 11.44
CA GLN A 98 21.19 5.59 10.61
C GLN A 98 21.56 6.99 11.12
N PHE A 99 20.58 7.79 11.54
CA PHE A 99 20.85 9.10 12.16
C PHE A 99 21.61 8.97 13.48
N LYS A 100 21.28 8.02 14.33
CA LYS A 100 22.04 7.78 15.57
C LYS A 100 23.49 7.39 15.34
N LYS A 101 23.75 6.58 14.31
CA LYS A 101 25.12 6.15 13.95
C LYS A 101 25.90 7.24 13.24
N ASN A 102 25.23 8.16 12.54
CA ASN A 102 25.85 9.23 11.76
C ASN A 102 25.93 10.57 12.51
N ILE A 103 25.65 10.61 13.82
CA ILE A 103 25.88 11.80 14.66
C ILE A 103 27.38 12.25 14.63
N GLU A 104 28.31 11.37 14.21
CA GLU A 104 29.71 11.75 13.94
C GLU A 104 29.92 12.45 12.58
N PHE A 105 28.96 12.38 11.66
CA PHE A 105 28.96 13.20 10.45
C PHE A 105 28.34 14.55 10.83
N SER A 106 29.21 15.55 10.98
CA SER A 106 28.83 16.96 11.17
C SER A 106 28.04 17.51 9.99
N HIS A 107 26.81 17.03 9.82
CA HIS A 107 25.82 17.75 9.05
C HIS A 107 25.27 18.82 9.98
N THR A 108 25.90 19.97 9.97
CA THR A 108 25.19 21.18 10.41
C THR A 108 23.87 21.18 9.67
N PRO A 109 22.72 21.21 10.39
CA PRO A 109 21.43 21.33 9.74
C PRO A 109 21.54 22.51 8.77
N ASN A 110 21.17 22.32 7.53
CA ASN A 110 21.18 23.40 6.56
C ASN A 110 20.10 24.37 7.01
N GLU A 111 20.48 25.41 7.75
CA GLU A 111 19.56 26.41 8.34
C GLU A 111 18.65 27.09 7.31
N HIS A 112 18.96 26.91 6.02
CA HIS A 112 18.16 27.41 4.92
C HIS A 112 17.05 26.46 4.45
N LEU A 113 17.06 25.18 4.86
CA LEU A 113 16.02 24.23 4.50
C LEU A 113 14.81 24.41 5.42
N LYS A 114 13.65 24.58 4.79
CA LYS A 114 12.35 24.61 5.47
C LYS A 114 11.54 23.39 5.10
N TYR A 115 10.93 22.76 6.08
CA TYR A 115 10.11 21.58 5.91
C TYR A 115 8.66 21.91 6.19
N LEU A 116 7.76 21.44 5.32
CA LEU A 116 6.31 21.45 5.55
C LEU A 116 5.85 19.99 5.64
N ILE A 117 5.39 19.58 6.80
CA ILE A 117 4.89 18.23 7.04
C ILE A 117 3.37 18.29 7.18
N ILE A 118 2.67 17.57 6.31
CA ILE A 118 1.21 17.50 6.28
C ILE A 118 0.80 16.08 6.63
N SER A 119 -0.13 15.94 7.57
CA SER A 119 -0.73 14.67 7.95
C SER A 119 -2.24 14.80 8.06
N PHE A 120 -2.94 13.68 7.95
CA PHE A 120 -4.40 13.62 8.04
C PHE A 120 -4.81 12.82 9.29
N THR A 121 -5.76 13.34 10.05
CA THR A 121 -6.24 12.69 11.28
C THR A 121 -6.97 11.37 11.01
N SER A 122 -7.48 11.18 9.80
CA SER A 122 -8.14 9.94 9.35
C SER A 122 -7.20 8.94 8.68
N ASP A 123 -5.91 9.25 8.57
CA ASP A 123 -4.91 8.34 8.03
C ASP A 123 -4.52 7.33 9.12
N TRP A 124 -4.93 6.08 8.93
CA TRP A 124 -4.63 5.00 9.85
C TRP A 124 -3.41 4.16 9.45
N LEU A 125 -2.92 4.37 8.22
CA LEU A 125 -1.70 3.75 7.74
C LEU A 125 -0.46 4.56 8.17
N PHE A 126 -0.56 5.90 8.07
CA PHE A 126 0.47 6.84 8.52
C PHE A 126 -0.12 7.82 9.54
N PRO A 127 -0.30 7.41 10.80
CA PRO A 127 -0.91 8.25 11.83
C PRO A 127 -0.14 9.56 12.04
N SER A 128 -0.83 10.64 12.37
CA SER A 128 -0.22 11.96 12.61
C SER A 128 0.87 11.94 13.70
N GLN A 129 0.89 10.90 14.54
CA GLN A 129 1.94 10.72 15.54
C GLN A 129 3.31 10.47 14.90
N GLU A 130 3.37 9.73 13.80
CA GLU A 130 4.62 9.50 13.05
C GLU A 130 5.16 10.81 12.46
N SER A 131 4.27 11.65 11.94
CA SER A 131 4.65 13.00 11.46
C SER A 131 5.23 13.88 12.57
N LYS A 132 4.73 13.78 13.81
CA LYS A 132 5.29 14.51 14.95
C LYS A 132 6.70 14.03 15.31
N ILE A 133 6.99 12.73 15.17
CA ILE A 133 8.35 12.21 15.40
C ILE A 133 9.31 12.85 14.41
N ILE A 134 8.94 12.94 13.13
CA ILE A 134 9.77 13.58 12.10
C ILE A 134 10.00 15.06 12.44
N VAL A 135 8.96 15.81 12.82
CA VAL A 135 9.09 17.23 13.23
C VAL A 135 10.07 17.38 14.39
N ASN A 136 9.97 16.52 15.41
CA ASN A 136 10.85 16.58 16.58
C ASN A 136 12.32 16.25 16.28
N GLN A 137 12.56 15.52 15.20
CA GLN A 137 13.92 15.19 14.75
C GLN A 137 14.54 16.30 13.89
N LEU A 138 13.70 17.13 13.26
CA LEU A 138 14.14 18.23 12.38
C LEU A 138 14.37 19.55 13.15
N ASN A 139 13.94 19.66 14.42
CA ASN A 139 14.15 20.79 15.31
C ASN A 139 15.33 20.54 16.24
#